data_19d991ae21082af9aef33958a2c04f53
#
_entry.id   19d991ae21082af9aef33958a2c04f53
#
_cell.length_a   1.000
_cell.length_b   1.000
_cell.length_c   1.000
_cell.angle_alpha   90.00
_cell.angle_beta   90.00
_cell.angle_gamma   90.00
#
_symmetry.space_group_name_H-M   'P 1'
#
loop_
_entity.id
_entity.type
_entity.pdbx_description
1 polymer ?
#
loop_
_entity_poly.entity_id
_entity_poly.type
_entity_poly.pdbx_seq_one_letter_code
_entity_poly.pdbx_strand_id
1 'polypeptide(L)'
;MINDIKIEPMNESHIKDLALLEKQCFSVPWSAGALRAELEKENSRFFVAITKNEVSGYIGANNVLGEVYIDNIAVFYNYRGFGIGTSLLKH
;
A
#
# COMPACT_ATOMS: atom_id res chain seq x y z
N MET A 1 9.52 -16.68 -10.42
CA MET A 1 8.70 -15.50 -10.75
C MET A 1 7.37 -15.56 -10.04
N ILE A 2 6.95 -14.47 -9.42
CA ILE A 2 5.67 -14.41 -8.74
C ILE A 2 4.61 -13.98 -9.75
N ASN A 3 3.63 -14.86 -10.02
CA ASN A 3 2.58 -14.59 -10.98
C ASN A 3 1.26 -14.18 -10.32
N ASP A 4 1.08 -14.49 -9.03
CA ASP A 4 -0.17 -14.24 -8.32
C ASP A 4 -0.05 -13.02 -7.43
N ILE A 5 -0.25 -11.86 -8.03
CA ILE A 5 -0.32 -10.59 -7.29
C ILE A 5 -1.77 -10.13 -7.32
N LYS A 6 -2.42 -10.09 -6.17
CA LYS A 6 -3.77 -9.55 -6.04
C LYS A 6 -3.67 -8.13 -5.53
N ILE A 7 -4.42 -7.23 -6.13
CA ILE A 7 -4.52 -5.85 -5.65
C ILE A 7 -5.92 -5.67 -5.08
N GLU A 8 -5.99 -5.26 -3.83
CA GLU A 8 -7.28 -5.04 -3.18
C GLU A 8 -7.27 -3.77 -2.36
N PRO A 9 -8.45 -3.18 -2.11
CA PRO A 9 -8.53 -1.99 -1.28
C PRO A 9 -8.00 -2.27 0.13
N MET A 10 -7.29 -1.29 0.72
CA MET A 10 -6.82 -1.40 2.09
C MET A 10 -8.01 -1.52 3.05
N ASN A 11 -7.88 -2.40 4.02
CA ASN A 11 -8.87 -2.52 5.10
C ASN A 11 -8.15 -2.71 6.44
N GLU A 12 -8.94 -2.80 7.52
CA GLU A 12 -8.38 -2.89 8.87
C GLU A 12 -7.42 -4.06 9.05
N SER A 13 -7.68 -5.19 8.37
CA SER A 13 -6.82 -6.37 8.50
C SER A 13 -5.41 -6.17 7.95
N HIS A 14 -5.21 -5.17 7.11
CA HIS A 14 -3.91 -4.88 6.49
C HIS A 14 -3.05 -3.92 7.32
N ILE A 15 -3.64 -3.18 8.25
CA ILE A 15 -2.99 -2.04 8.92
C ILE A 15 -1.70 -2.44 9.64
N LYS A 16 -1.71 -3.54 10.37
CA LYS A 16 -0.53 -4.00 11.11
C LYS A 16 0.66 -4.24 10.19
N ASP A 17 0.42 -4.93 9.09
CA ASP A 17 1.49 -5.25 8.14
C ASP A 17 1.99 -4.01 7.42
N LEU A 18 1.09 -3.08 7.09
CA LEU A 18 1.49 -1.83 6.44
C LEU A 18 2.31 -0.94 7.38
N ALA A 19 1.99 -0.91 8.67
CA ALA A 19 2.78 -0.18 9.64
C ALA A 19 4.21 -0.74 9.74
N LEU A 20 4.35 -2.07 9.67
CA LEU A 20 5.67 -2.72 9.62
C LEU A 20 6.42 -2.37 8.34
N LEU A 21 5.72 -2.38 7.22
CA LEU A 21 6.30 -2.03 5.93
C LEU A 21 6.82 -0.59 5.93
N GLU A 22 6.05 0.34 6.50
CA GLU A 22 6.48 1.73 6.62
C GLU A 22 7.77 1.87 7.41
N LYS A 23 7.90 1.13 8.51
CA LYS A 23 9.12 1.14 9.31
C LYS A 23 10.31 0.58 8.56
N GLN A 24 10.09 -0.39 7.67
CA GLN A 24 11.15 -0.98 6.87
C GLN A 24 11.63 -0.01 5.78
N CYS A 25 10.73 0.75 5.18
CA CYS A 25 11.02 1.54 3.98
C CYS A 25 11.31 3.01 4.23
N PHE A 26 10.86 3.57 5.35
CA PHE A 26 10.94 5.02 5.55
C PHE A 26 11.50 5.38 6.92
N SER A 27 12.29 6.47 6.96
CA SER A 27 12.85 6.97 8.22
C SER A 27 11.79 7.65 9.10
N VAL A 28 10.73 8.17 8.47
CA VAL A 28 9.58 8.74 9.19
C VAL A 28 8.34 7.97 8.74
N PRO A 29 8.09 6.80 9.31
CA PRO A 29 6.99 5.95 8.87
C PRO A 29 5.64 6.44 9.34
N TRP A 30 4.60 6.14 8.56
CA TRP A 30 3.22 6.33 9.01
C TRP A 30 2.92 5.33 10.11
N SER A 31 2.23 5.79 11.15
CA SER A 31 1.79 4.91 12.23
C SER A 31 0.55 4.12 11.80
N ALA A 32 0.25 3.06 12.56
CA ALA A 32 -0.99 2.31 12.35
C ALA A 32 -2.22 3.23 12.46
N GLY A 33 -2.20 4.16 13.41
CA GLY A 33 -3.29 5.12 13.57
C GLY A 33 -3.47 6.03 12.37
N ALA A 34 -2.36 6.51 11.79
CA ALA A 34 -2.41 7.36 10.61
C ALA A 34 -2.96 6.59 9.41
N LEU A 35 -2.54 5.34 9.22
CA LEU A 35 -3.04 4.49 8.15
C LEU A 35 -4.54 4.19 8.33
N ARG A 36 -4.94 3.91 9.56
CA ARG A 36 -6.34 3.62 9.88
C ARG A 36 -7.24 4.83 9.60
N ALA A 37 -6.74 6.04 9.86
CA ALA A 37 -7.48 7.26 9.61
C ALA A 37 -7.81 7.43 8.11
N GLU A 38 -6.95 6.91 7.23
CA GLU A 38 -7.20 7.00 5.78
C GLU A 38 -8.38 6.15 5.32
N LEU A 39 -8.76 5.12 6.09
CA LEU A 39 -9.92 4.29 5.76
C LEU A 39 -11.23 5.09 5.78
N GLU A 40 -11.29 6.17 6.54
CA GLU A 40 -12.49 6.98 6.72
C GLU A 40 -12.56 8.17 5.78
N LYS A 41 -11.53 8.44 5.02
CA LYS A 41 -11.50 9.57 4.08
C LYS A 41 -12.10 9.17 2.75
N GLU A 42 -13.05 9.95 2.26
CA GLU A 42 -13.76 9.66 1.00
C GLU A 42 -12.86 9.74 -0.22
N ASN A 43 -11.90 10.63 -0.22
CA ASN A 43 -11.02 10.86 -1.37
C ASN A 43 -9.67 10.15 -1.27
N SER A 44 -9.47 9.33 -0.25
CA SER A 44 -8.30 8.46 -0.16
C SER A 44 -8.50 7.19 -0.96
N ARG A 45 -7.44 6.76 -1.64
CA ARG A 45 -7.43 5.51 -2.40
C ARG A 45 -6.17 4.75 -2.02
N PHE A 46 -6.31 3.85 -1.06
CA PHE A 46 -5.20 2.98 -0.64
C PHE A 46 -5.49 1.56 -1.08
N PHE A 47 -4.50 0.97 -1.76
CA PHE A 47 -4.59 -0.40 -2.24
C PHE A 47 -3.38 -1.18 -1.75
N VAL A 48 -3.60 -2.44 -1.46
CA VAL A 48 -2.53 -3.35 -1.03
C VAL A 48 -2.33 -4.43 -2.07
N ALA A 49 -1.08 -4.86 -2.20
CA ALA A 49 -0.73 -6.01 -3.02
C ALA A 49 -0.60 -7.22 -2.11
N ILE A 50 -1.25 -8.31 -2.48
CA ILE A 50 -1.21 -9.57 -1.74
C ILE A 50 -0.50 -10.61 -2.61
N THR A 51 0.54 -11.22 -2.08
CA THR A 51 1.31 -12.25 -2.75
C THR A 51 1.47 -13.42 -1.79
N LYS A 52 1.07 -14.62 -2.20
CA LYS A 52 1.14 -15.82 -1.35
C LYS A 52 0.43 -15.61 -0.02
N ASN A 53 -0.73 -14.95 -0.07
CA ASN A 53 -1.56 -14.65 1.10
C ASN A 53 -0.92 -13.69 2.12
N GLU A 54 0.09 -12.95 1.70
CA GLU A 54 0.75 -11.94 2.54
C GLU A 54 0.72 -10.57 1.88
N VAL A 55 0.69 -9.53 2.70
CA VAL A 55 0.87 -8.17 2.18
C VAL A 55 2.29 -8.05 1.65
N SER A 56 2.43 -7.75 0.37
CA SER A 56 3.74 -7.57 -0.26
C SER A 56 4.08 -6.12 -0.51
N GLY A 57 3.09 -5.25 -0.60
CA GLY A 57 3.30 -3.82 -0.80
C GLY A 57 1.99 -3.06 -0.75
N TYR A 58 2.08 -1.74 -0.92
CA TYR A 58 0.88 -0.91 -0.98
C TYR A 58 1.14 0.39 -1.72
N ILE A 59 0.07 1.03 -2.14
CA ILE A 59 0.09 2.38 -2.69
C ILE A 59 -1.01 3.19 -2.01
N GLY A 60 -0.68 4.43 -1.63
CA GLY A 60 -1.63 5.37 -1.09
C GLY A 60 -1.73 6.58 -1.99
N ALA A 61 -2.95 6.97 -2.32
CA ALA A 61 -3.20 8.12 -3.16
C ALA A 61 -4.41 8.90 -2.66
N ASN A 62 -4.47 10.18 -2.99
CA ASN A 62 -5.60 11.03 -2.71
C ASN A 62 -6.11 11.68 -3.99
N ASN A 63 -7.42 11.80 -4.11
CA ASN A 63 -8.06 12.50 -5.22
C ASN A 63 -8.45 13.89 -4.74
N VAL A 64 -7.80 14.91 -5.29
CA VAL A 64 -8.05 16.31 -4.93
C VAL A 64 -8.45 17.07 -6.18
N LEU A 65 -9.67 17.58 -6.20
CA LEU A 65 -10.22 18.37 -7.33
C LEU A 65 -10.08 17.63 -8.67
N GLY A 66 -10.32 16.33 -8.68
CA GLY A 66 -10.26 15.52 -9.90
C GLY A 66 -8.87 15.05 -10.27
N GLU A 67 -7.84 15.42 -9.53
CA GLU A 67 -6.48 14.98 -9.77
C GLU A 67 -6.06 13.97 -8.71
N VAL A 68 -5.34 12.93 -9.14
CA VAL A 68 -4.84 11.88 -8.24
C VAL A 68 -3.40 12.15 -7.89
N TYR A 69 -3.12 12.24 -6.59
CA TYR A 69 -1.77 12.42 -6.06
C TYR A 69 -1.35 11.15 -5.32
N ILE A 70 -0.21 10.61 -5.69
CA ILE A 70 0.36 9.45 -4.98
C ILE A 70 1.09 9.95 -3.75
N ASP A 71 0.64 9.51 -2.57
CA ASP A 71 1.27 9.86 -1.30
C ASP A 71 2.45 8.96 -0.99
N ASN A 72 2.23 7.64 -1.07
CA ASN A 72 3.23 6.64 -0.73
C ASN A 72 3.10 5.43 -1.64
N ILE A 73 4.23 4.82 -1.93
CA ILE A 73 4.28 3.49 -2.52
C ILE A 73 5.44 2.74 -1.88
N ALA A 74 5.22 1.51 -1.44
CA ALA A 74 6.25 0.72 -0.78
C ALA A 74 6.03 -0.78 -1.04
N VAL A 75 7.14 -1.51 -1.10
CA VAL A 75 7.14 -2.96 -1.29
C VAL A 75 8.08 -3.56 -0.25
N PHE A 76 7.65 -4.62 0.43
CA PHE A 76 8.51 -5.33 1.37
C PHE A 76 9.79 -5.78 0.68
N TYR A 77 10.90 -5.71 1.39
CA TYR A 77 12.22 -5.99 0.83
C TYR A 77 12.28 -7.33 0.10
N ASN A 78 11.72 -8.38 0.69
CA ASN A 78 11.75 -9.73 0.12
C ASN A 78 10.84 -9.90 -1.11
N TYR A 79 10.02 -8.91 -1.42
CA TYR A 79 9.17 -8.94 -2.61
C TYR A 79 9.60 -7.95 -3.69
N ARG A 80 10.68 -7.22 -3.47
CA ARG A 80 11.18 -6.28 -4.47
C ARG A 80 11.75 -7.03 -5.68
N GLY A 81 11.61 -6.44 -6.84
CA GLY A 81 12.08 -7.05 -8.08
C GLY A 81 11.10 -7.97 -8.77
N PHE A 82 9.88 -8.14 -8.24
CA PHE A 82 8.86 -9.01 -8.82
C PHE A 82 7.72 -8.25 -9.49
N GLY A 83 7.88 -6.96 -9.71
CA GLY A 83 6.88 -6.17 -10.41
C GLY A 83 5.70 -5.71 -9.58
N ILE A 84 5.77 -5.81 -8.25
CA ILE A 84 4.67 -5.43 -7.37
C ILE A 84 4.39 -3.94 -7.42
N GLY A 85 5.44 -3.11 -7.37
CA GLY A 85 5.27 -1.67 -7.49
C GLY A 85 4.61 -1.28 -8.79
N THR A 86 5.02 -1.90 -9.90
CA THR A 86 4.42 -1.67 -11.19
C THR A 86 2.95 -2.07 -11.22
N SER A 87 2.61 -3.21 -10.62
CA SER A 87 1.22 -3.68 -10.54
C SER A 87 0.35 -2.70 -9.76
N LEU A 88 0.87 -2.16 -8.66
CA LEU A 88 0.16 -1.17 -7.85
C LEU A 88 -0.10 0.12 -8.65
N LEU A 89 0.91 0.60 -9.37
CA LEU A 89 0.77 1.82 -10.17
C LEU A 89 -0.22 1.67 -11.31
N LYS A 90 -0.38 0.47 -11.86
CA LYS A 90 -1.31 0.21 -12.96
C LYS A 90 -2.75 0.00 -12.50
N HIS A 91 -2.95 -0.25 -11.23
CA HIS A 91 -4.29 -0.46 -10.70
C HIS A 91 -4.99 0.86 -10.46
#